data_55b637f66bae120044c7064ae3e96fa1
#
_entry.id   55b637f66bae120044c7064ae3e96fa1
#
_cell.length_a   1.000
_cell.length_b   1.000
_cell.length_c   1.000
_cell.angle_alpha   90.00
_cell.angle_beta   90.00
_cell.angle_gamma   90.00
#
_symmetry.space_group_name_H-M   'P 1'
#
loop_
_entity.id
_entity.type
_entity.pdbx_description
1 polymer ?
#
loop_
_entity_poly.entity_id
_entity_poly.type
_entity_poly.pdbx_seq_one_letter_code
_entity_poly.pdbx_strand_id
1 'polypeptide(L)'
;MKDVKYCCLCGKELRCKTLLDGSIEKYCQNCDHVFFDEPSPAVIVAVINNDKILLTRSAGWNHSYWGLVAGHVKSGETAEETAAREVNEEVGLAIKNLSILGTFAYKDRDLLMIGFRADSEIASIKMSQELEKAEWFHLDGCLPVRPGSIASQILSMITSRL
;
A
#
# COMPACT_ATOMS: atom_id res chain seq x y z
N MET A 1 -3.07 -2.68 -18.57
CA MET A 1 -2.87 -4.14 -18.81
C MET A 1 -1.39 -4.41 -18.88
N LYS A 2 -0.84 -5.20 -17.96
CA LYS A 2 0.55 -5.65 -18.07
C LYS A 2 0.67 -6.42 -19.38
N ASP A 3 1.66 -6.09 -20.22
CA ASP A 3 1.85 -6.71 -21.53
C ASP A 3 2.48 -8.11 -21.39
N VAL A 4 1.75 -9.00 -20.67
CA VAL A 4 2.17 -10.39 -20.46
C VAL A 4 1.90 -11.16 -21.73
N LYS A 5 2.99 -11.62 -22.39
CA LYS A 5 2.94 -12.36 -23.67
C LYS A 5 3.01 -13.87 -23.48
N TYR A 6 3.59 -14.32 -22.39
CA TYR A 6 3.86 -15.74 -22.16
C TYR A 6 3.27 -16.22 -20.83
N CYS A 7 2.80 -17.44 -20.82
CA CYS A 7 2.27 -18.12 -19.63
C CYS A 7 3.38 -18.32 -18.59
N CYS A 8 3.17 -17.82 -17.37
CA CYS A 8 4.13 -18.00 -16.28
C CYS A 8 4.22 -19.45 -15.76
N LEU A 9 3.25 -20.32 -16.10
CA LEU A 9 3.23 -21.71 -15.69
C LEU A 9 3.98 -22.64 -16.65
N CYS A 10 3.95 -22.36 -17.97
CA CYS A 10 4.52 -23.28 -18.98
C CYS A 10 5.33 -22.61 -20.08
N GLY A 11 5.47 -21.28 -20.07
CA GLY A 11 6.24 -20.53 -21.06
C GLY A 11 5.61 -20.43 -22.45
N LYS A 12 4.41 -20.99 -22.69
CA LYS A 12 3.74 -20.87 -23.98
C LYS A 12 3.14 -19.48 -24.18
N GLU A 13 3.04 -19.04 -25.43
CA GLU A 13 2.44 -17.77 -25.78
C GLU A 13 0.96 -17.74 -25.40
N LEU A 14 0.52 -16.62 -24.81
CA LEU A 14 -0.87 -16.39 -24.40
C LEU A 14 -1.70 -15.91 -25.61
N ARG A 15 -2.95 -16.33 -25.63
CA ARG A 15 -3.97 -15.86 -26.56
C ARG A 15 -5.03 -15.04 -25.84
N CYS A 16 -5.85 -14.32 -26.57
CA CYS A 16 -7.05 -13.70 -26.03
C CYS A 16 -8.22 -14.70 -26.06
N LYS A 17 -9.02 -14.70 -24.98
CA LYS A 17 -10.25 -15.50 -24.87
C LYS A 17 -11.37 -14.59 -24.38
N THR A 18 -12.50 -14.60 -25.08
CA THR A 18 -13.72 -13.94 -24.60
C THR A 18 -14.40 -14.84 -23.60
N LEU A 19 -14.68 -14.32 -22.42
CA LEU A 19 -15.38 -15.02 -21.34
C LEU A 19 -16.91 -14.87 -21.47
N LEU A 20 -17.66 -15.58 -20.62
CA LEU A 20 -19.13 -15.59 -20.66
C LEU A 20 -19.77 -14.22 -20.34
N ASP A 21 -19.06 -13.38 -19.57
CA ASP A 21 -19.46 -12.00 -19.25
C ASP A 21 -19.10 -10.98 -20.34
N GLY A 22 -18.45 -11.43 -21.43
CA GLY A 22 -18.02 -10.61 -22.54
C GLY A 22 -16.64 -9.97 -22.35
N SER A 23 -15.97 -10.15 -21.22
CA SER A 23 -14.59 -9.68 -21.01
C SER A 23 -13.61 -10.45 -21.91
N ILE A 24 -12.51 -9.79 -22.29
CA ILE A 24 -11.45 -10.39 -23.11
C ILE A 24 -10.19 -10.47 -22.26
N GLU A 25 -9.82 -11.70 -21.91
CA GLU A 25 -8.71 -11.98 -21.01
C GLU A 25 -7.58 -12.75 -21.71
N LYS A 26 -6.38 -12.71 -21.12
CA LYS A 26 -5.27 -13.54 -21.56
C LYS A 26 -5.51 -15.00 -21.15
N TYR A 27 -5.22 -15.92 -22.04
CA TYR A 27 -5.51 -17.34 -21.85
C TYR A 27 -4.36 -18.21 -22.36
N CYS A 28 -3.97 -19.18 -21.54
CA CYS A 28 -3.05 -20.22 -21.93
C CYS A 28 -3.81 -21.49 -22.34
N GLN A 29 -3.80 -21.80 -23.61
CA GLN A 29 -4.45 -23.02 -24.13
C GLN A 29 -3.82 -24.31 -23.60
N ASN A 30 -2.49 -24.30 -23.35
CA ASN A 30 -1.76 -25.48 -22.86
C ASN A 30 -2.07 -25.81 -21.40
N CYS A 31 -2.28 -24.80 -20.54
CA CYS A 31 -2.59 -24.96 -19.12
C CYS A 31 -4.09 -24.86 -18.82
N ASP A 32 -4.91 -24.55 -19.82
CA ASP A 32 -6.33 -24.22 -19.68
C ASP A 32 -6.56 -23.16 -18.58
N HIS A 33 -5.73 -22.10 -18.59
CA HIS A 33 -5.73 -21.09 -17.52
C HIS A 33 -5.97 -19.67 -18.07
N VAL A 34 -6.91 -18.94 -17.45
CA VAL A 34 -7.20 -17.54 -17.73
C VAL A 34 -6.39 -16.65 -16.78
N PHE A 35 -5.75 -15.62 -17.33
CA PHE A 35 -5.00 -14.62 -16.57
C PHE A 35 -5.79 -13.32 -16.55
N PHE A 36 -6.24 -12.92 -15.37
CA PHE A 36 -6.93 -11.65 -15.17
C PHE A 36 -5.93 -10.51 -14.97
N ASP A 37 -6.33 -9.31 -15.42
CA ASP A 37 -5.54 -8.09 -15.19
C ASP A 37 -5.91 -7.50 -13.83
N GLU A 38 -5.28 -7.99 -12.78
CA GLU A 38 -5.58 -7.65 -11.40
C GLU A 38 -4.51 -6.73 -10.81
N PRO A 39 -4.90 -5.65 -10.08
CA PRO A 39 -3.94 -4.83 -9.35
C PRO A 39 -3.35 -5.63 -8.19
N SER A 40 -2.08 -5.40 -7.90
CA SER A 40 -1.45 -6.02 -6.74
C SER A 40 -1.98 -5.38 -5.44
N PRO A 41 -2.40 -6.17 -4.43
CA PRO A 41 -2.86 -5.62 -3.16
C PRO A 41 -1.69 -5.09 -2.33
N ALA A 42 -1.91 -3.92 -1.71
CA ALA A 42 -0.97 -3.30 -0.81
C ALA A 42 -1.70 -2.54 0.30
N VAL A 43 -1.02 -2.29 1.40
CA VAL A 43 -1.55 -1.49 2.51
C VAL A 43 -0.85 -0.14 2.60
N ILE A 44 -1.53 0.84 3.20
CA ILE A 44 -0.97 2.13 3.59
C ILE A 44 -1.54 2.49 4.97
N VAL A 45 -0.67 2.78 5.93
CA VAL A 45 -1.02 2.85 7.36
C VAL A 45 -0.69 4.21 7.93
N ALA A 46 -1.71 4.93 8.39
CA ALA A 46 -1.57 6.14 9.21
C ALA A 46 -1.41 5.73 10.67
N VAL A 47 -0.20 5.76 11.18
CA VAL A 47 0.11 5.45 12.59
C VAL A 47 0.00 6.72 13.41
N ILE A 48 -0.89 6.71 14.40
CA ILE A 48 -1.24 7.87 15.23
C ILE A 48 -0.78 7.63 16.67
N ASN A 49 -0.28 8.69 17.29
CA ASN A 49 -0.13 8.76 18.74
C ASN A 49 -0.63 10.11 19.24
N ASN A 50 -1.76 10.11 19.94
CA ASN A 50 -2.46 11.32 20.41
C ASN A 50 -2.70 12.32 19.26
N ASP A 51 -2.00 13.44 19.28
CA ASP A 51 -2.05 14.53 18.30
C ASP A 51 -0.97 14.44 17.19
N LYS A 52 -0.22 13.31 17.15
CA LYS A 52 0.88 13.12 16.18
C LYS A 52 0.62 11.97 15.24
N ILE A 53 1.16 12.13 14.04
CA ILE A 53 1.19 11.09 13.00
C ILE A 53 2.63 10.78 12.63
N LEU A 54 2.91 9.51 12.41
CA LEU A 54 4.19 9.05 11.88
C LEU A 54 4.22 9.25 10.38
N LEU A 55 5.22 9.97 9.90
CA LEU A 55 5.53 10.03 8.48
C LEU A 55 6.90 9.41 8.22
N THR A 56 7.03 8.80 7.06
CA THR A 56 8.23 8.11 6.62
C THR A 56 8.71 8.69 5.28
N ARG A 57 9.99 8.49 5.00
CA ARG A 57 10.60 8.83 3.73
C ARG A 57 11.45 7.65 3.28
N SER A 58 11.09 7.03 2.17
CA SER A 58 11.81 5.88 1.65
C SER A 58 13.18 6.28 1.08
N ALA A 59 14.15 5.43 1.26
CA ALA A 59 15.47 5.59 0.68
C ALA A 59 15.38 5.65 -0.86
N GLY A 60 16.14 6.57 -1.46
CA GLY A 60 16.15 6.74 -2.92
C GLY A 60 15.00 7.58 -3.49
N TRP A 61 14.11 8.14 -2.70
CA TRP A 61 13.15 9.12 -3.20
C TRP A 61 13.85 10.40 -3.65
N ASN A 62 13.58 10.82 -4.88
CA ASN A 62 14.17 12.02 -5.48
C ASN A 62 13.39 13.33 -5.22
N HIS A 63 12.45 13.33 -4.28
CA HIS A 63 11.61 14.46 -3.89
C HIS A 63 11.60 14.64 -2.37
N SER A 64 11.19 15.82 -1.89
CA SER A 64 11.19 16.18 -0.46
C SER A 64 9.94 15.74 0.30
N TYR A 65 8.93 15.20 -0.38
CA TYR A 65 7.68 14.78 0.27
C TYR A 65 7.87 13.54 1.14
N TRP A 66 7.04 13.47 2.16
CA TRP A 66 6.92 12.33 3.06
C TRP A 66 5.71 11.48 2.70
N GLY A 67 5.69 10.26 3.18
CA GLY A 67 4.60 9.30 3.01
C GLY A 67 4.17 8.69 4.34
N LEU A 68 3.28 7.72 4.23
CA LEU A 68 2.88 6.83 5.31
C LEU A 68 3.56 5.48 5.11
N VAL A 69 3.66 4.67 6.16
CA VAL A 69 4.12 3.28 6.06
C VAL A 69 3.26 2.53 5.06
N ALA A 70 3.89 1.80 4.15
CA ALA A 70 3.16 1.10 3.10
C ALA A 70 3.91 -0.12 2.59
N GLY A 71 3.20 -1.21 2.28
CA GLY A 71 3.82 -2.41 1.73
C GLY A 71 2.85 -3.35 1.06
N HIS A 72 3.38 -4.34 0.35
CA HIS A 72 2.59 -5.32 -0.36
C HIS A 72 2.05 -6.40 0.56
N VAL A 73 0.81 -6.83 0.30
CA VAL A 73 0.22 -7.99 0.95
C VAL A 73 0.95 -9.24 0.45
N LYS A 74 1.55 -10.01 1.36
CA LYS A 74 2.21 -11.28 1.02
C LYS A 74 1.18 -12.40 0.90
N SER A 75 1.52 -13.43 0.13
CA SER A 75 0.66 -14.62 0.01
C SER A 75 0.38 -15.24 1.38
N GLY A 76 -0.90 -15.43 1.69
CA GLY A 76 -1.36 -16.00 2.96
C GLY A 76 -1.57 -14.97 4.08
N GLU A 77 -1.26 -13.70 3.87
CA GLU A 77 -1.55 -12.63 4.84
C GLU A 77 -2.90 -11.97 4.55
N THR A 78 -3.57 -11.53 5.61
CA THR A 78 -4.64 -10.53 5.52
C THR A 78 -4.05 -9.13 5.39
N ALA A 79 -4.87 -8.15 5.00
CA ALA A 79 -4.43 -6.75 4.93
C ALA A 79 -4.06 -6.20 6.33
N GLU A 80 -4.77 -6.64 7.38
CA GLU A 80 -4.51 -6.26 8.77
C GLU A 80 -3.18 -6.80 9.29
N GLU A 81 -2.87 -8.07 9.00
CA GLU A 81 -1.58 -8.68 9.34
C GLU A 81 -0.45 -7.99 8.60
N THR A 82 -0.64 -7.69 7.31
CA THR A 82 0.32 -6.91 6.51
C THR A 82 0.55 -5.53 7.11
N ALA A 83 -0.49 -4.80 7.51
CA ALA A 83 -0.36 -3.48 8.14
C ALA A 83 0.48 -3.53 9.41
N ALA A 84 0.24 -4.51 10.28
CA ALA A 84 1.02 -4.70 11.50
C ALA A 84 2.48 -5.08 11.20
N ARG A 85 2.70 -5.95 10.25
CA ARG A 85 4.05 -6.38 9.83
C ARG A 85 4.85 -5.22 9.24
N GLU A 86 4.29 -4.48 8.28
CA GLU A 86 4.99 -3.36 7.63
C GLU A 86 5.37 -2.26 8.62
N VAL A 87 4.47 -1.89 9.55
CA VAL A 87 4.81 -0.92 10.60
C VAL A 87 5.92 -1.45 11.51
N ASN A 88 5.90 -2.73 11.85
CA ASN A 88 6.97 -3.31 12.65
C ASN A 88 8.30 -3.42 11.88
N GLU A 89 8.27 -3.86 10.62
CA GLU A 89 9.47 -4.02 9.76
C GLU A 89 10.11 -2.66 9.45
N GLU A 90 9.32 -1.64 9.06
CA GLU A 90 9.86 -0.35 8.64
C GLU A 90 10.32 0.54 9.80
N VAL A 91 9.57 0.56 10.92
CA VAL A 91 9.78 1.53 12.00
C VAL A 91 9.89 0.92 13.40
N GLY A 92 9.77 -0.41 13.54
CA GLY A 92 9.93 -1.14 14.80
C GLY A 92 8.81 -0.89 15.81
N LEU A 93 7.63 -0.44 15.37
CA LEU A 93 6.51 -0.14 16.25
C LEU A 93 5.47 -1.27 16.23
N ALA A 94 4.88 -1.51 17.41
CA ALA A 94 3.65 -2.29 17.52
C ALA A 94 2.43 -1.36 17.42
N ILE A 95 1.42 -1.80 16.65
CA ILE A 95 0.18 -1.05 16.49
C ILE A 95 -1.00 -1.72 17.18
N LYS A 96 -1.99 -0.90 17.54
CA LYS A 96 -3.27 -1.29 18.14
C LYS A 96 -4.41 -0.47 17.54
N ASN A 97 -5.66 -0.87 17.82
CA ASN A 97 -6.86 -0.18 17.34
C ASN A 97 -6.87 0.03 15.83
N LEU A 98 -6.42 -0.98 15.07
CA LEU A 98 -6.37 -0.93 13.62
C LEU A 98 -7.79 -0.80 13.04
N SER A 99 -7.99 0.19 12.18
CA SER A 99 -9.28 0.42 11.52
C SER A 99 -9.08 0.78 10.05
N ILE A 100 -9.92 0.20 9.18
CA ILE A 100 -9.90 0.51 7.76
C ILE A 100 -10.48 1.91 7.50
N LEU A 101 -9.82 2.67 6.65
CA LEU A 101 -10.27 3.98 6.19
C LEU A 101 -10.93 3.92 4.82
N GLY A 102 -10.49 3.00 3.96
CA GLY A 102 -11.00 2.81 2.62
C GLY A 102 -9.99 2.16 1.69
N THR A 103 -10.34 2.09 0.41
CA THR A 103 -9.47 1.57 -0.65
C THR A 103 -9.20 2.62 -1.70
N PHE A 104 -7.99 2.60 -2.28
CA PHE A 104 -7.51 3.60 -3.22
C PHE A 104 -6.83 2.93 -4.40
N ALA A 105 -7.18 3.31 -5.62
CA ALA A 105 -6.47 2.85 -6.81
C ALA A 105 -5.19 3.66 -7.02
N TYR A 106 -4.03 3.02 -6.96
CA TYR A 106 -2.76 3.62 -7.33
C TYR A 106 -2.39 3.21 -8.76
N LYS A 107 -2.95 3.93 -9.72
CA LYS A 107 -2.90 3.58 -11.16
C LYS A 107 -1.47 3.51 -11.71
N ASP A 108 -0.58 4.42 -11.28
CA ASP A 108 0.80 4.48 -11.79
C ASP A 108 1.64 3.24 -11.45
N ARG A 109 1.23 2.49 -10.44
CA ARG A 109 1.90 1.27 -9.96
C ARG A 109 1.04 0.02 -10.05
N ASP A 110 -0.17 0.15 -10.55
CA ASP A 110 -1.12 -0.95 -10.65
C ASP A 110 -1.35 -1.63 -9.29
N LEU A 111 -1.66 -0.80 -8.25
CA LEU A 111 -1.91 -1.28 -6.90
C LEU A 111 -3.33 -0.94 -6.46
N LEU A 112 -3.93 -1.88 -5.72
CA LEU A 112 -5.08 -1.63 -4.86
C LEU A 112 -4.56 -1.37 -3.44
N MET A 113 -4.53 -0.10 -3.03
CA MET A 113 -4.08 0.30 -1.69
C MET A 113 -5.23 0.23 -0.70
N ILE A 114 -5.04 -0.52 0.39
CA ILE A 114 -5.99 -0.61 1.51
C ILE A 114 -5.48 0.30 2.62
N GLY A 115 -6.21 1.39 2.88
CA GLY A 115 -5.84 2.42 3.84
C GLY A 115 -6.30 2.08 5.25
N PHE A 116 -5.39 2.17 6.21
CA PHE A 116 -5.64 1.96 7.62
C PHE A 116 -5.25 3.16 8.48
N ARG A 117 -5.96 3.32 9.59
CA ARG A 117 -5.53 4.06 10.78
C ARG A 117 -5.20 3.07 11.87
N ALA A 118 -4.11 3.31 12.57
CA ALA A 118 -3.72 2.54 13.75
C ALA A 118 -3.17 3.46 14.82
N ASP A 119 -3.27 3.06 16.08
CA ASP A 119 -2.63 3.75 17.19
C ASP A 119 -1.33 3.05 17.57
N SER A 120 -0.31 3.81 17.99
CA SER A 120 0.91 3.29 18.57
C SER A 120 1.35 4.18 19.74
N GLU A 121 2.02 3.61 20.73
CA GLU A 121 2.69 4.40 21.76
C GLU A 121 3.96 5.05 21.18
N ILE A 122 4.33 6.25 21.69
CA ILE A 122 5.60 6.87 21.32
C ILE A 122 6.70 6.00 21.89
N ALA A 123 7.34 5.26 21.01
CA ALA A 123 8.51 4.46 21.30
C ALA A 123 9.69 4.95 20.44
N SER A 124 10.85 4.49 20.78
CA SER A 124 12.04 4.71 19.94
C SER A 124 11.85 4.07 18.59
N ILE A 125 11.83 4.86 17.52
CA ILE A 125 11.71 4.40 16.14
C ILE A 125 12.99 3.66 15.75
N LYS A 126 12.84 2.43 15.25
CA LYS A 126 13.93 1.65 14.67
C LYS A 126 13.70 1.53 13.18
N MET A 127 14.29 2.45 12.43
CA MET A 127 14.14 2.45 10.98
C MET A 127 14.82 1.23 10.33
N SER A 128 14.16 0.65 9.34
CA SER A 128 14.77 -0.30 8.41
C SER A 128 15.70 0.42 7.43
N GLN A 129 16.46 -0.35 6.66
CA GLN A 129 17.30 0.19 5.59
C GLN A 129 16.51 0.74 4.39
N GLU A 130 15.23 0.46 4.32
CA GLU A 130 14.32 0.96 3.28
C GLU A 130 13.91 2.41 3.48
N LEU A 131 14.09 2.93 4.70
CA LEU A 131 13.77 4.31 5.05
C LEU A 131 15.01 5.18 5.17
N GLU A 132 14.92 6.41 4.63
CA GLU A 132 15.86 7.50 4.88
C GLU A 132 15.53 8.24 6.17
N LYS A 133 14.21 8.42 6.46
CA LYS A 133 13.69 9.13 7.64
C LYS A 133 12.37 8.54 8.12
N ALA A 134 12.13 8.65 9.42
CA ALA A 134 10.84 8.42 10.07
C ALA A 134 10.70 9.38 11.25
N GLU A 135 9.66 10.20 11.28
CA GLU A 135 9.48 11.26 12.28
C GLU A 135 8.00 11.43 12.65
N TRP A 136 7.75 11.86 13.89
CA TRP A 136 6.42 12.22 14.38
C TRP A 136 6.12 13.69 14.09
N PHE A 137 5.02 13.94 13.39
CA PHE A 137 4.51 15.28 13.06
C PHE A 137 3.21 15.55 13.80
N HIS A 138 2.96 16.79 14.22
CA HIS A 138 1.67 17.18 14.76
C HIS A 138 0.59 17.22 13.66
N LEU A 139 -0.61 16.69 13.95
CA LEU A 139 -1.72 16.59 12.99
C LEU A 139 -2.31 17.96 12.61
N ASP A 140 -2.20 18.95 13.50
CA ASP A 140 -2.65 20.33 13.25
C ASP A 140 -1.65 21.16 12.43
N GLY A 141 -0.47 20.59 12.16
CA GLY A 141 0.59 21.24 11.38
C GLY A 141 0.43 21.08 9.87
N CYS A 142 1.25 21.84 9.14
CA CYS A 142 1.40 21.65 7.70
C CYS A 142 2.24 20.39 7.44
N LEU A 143 1.57 19.28 7.11
CA LEU A 143 2.24 18.00 6.87
C LEU A 143 2.90 17.99 5.48
N PRO A 144 4.19 17.59 5.39
CA PRO A 144 4.97 17.65 4.16
C PRO A 144 4.67 16.49 3.19
N VAL A 145 3.40 16.16 3.00
CA VAL A 145 2.95 15.12 2.07
C VAL A 145 2.62 15.71 0.70
N ARG A 146 2.79 14.90 -0.35
CA ARG A 146 2.48 15.35 -1.71
C ARG A 146 0.98 15.61 -1.87
N PRO A 147 0.55 16.81 -2.29
CA PRO A 147 -0.85 17.10 -2.57
C PRO A 147 -1.45 16.13 -3.60
N GLY A 148 -2.68 15.67 -3.34
CA GLY A 148 -3.38 14.71 -4.22
C GLY A 148 -2.91 13.27 -4.11
N SER A 149 -1.87 12.96 -3.32
CA SER A 149 -1.44 11.58 -3.05
C SER A 149 -2.46 10.83 -2.18
N ILE A 150 -2.36 9.51 -2.16
CA ILE A 150 -3.18 8.67 -1.27
C ILE A 150 -2.90 9.03 0.20
N ALA A 151 -1.64 9.33 0.56
CA ALA A 151 -1.32 9.81 1.90
C ALA A 151 -2.06 11.09 2.25
N SER A 152 -2.12 12.09 1.35
CA SER A 152 -2.87 13.33 1.61
C SER A 152 -4.39 13.10 1.71
N GLN A 153 -4.95 12.16 0.96
CA GLN A 153 -6.36 11.78 1.07
C GLN A 153 -6.66 11.15 2.44
N ILE A 154 -5.83 10.20 2.88
CA ILE A 154 -5.94 9.56 4.20
C ILE A 154 -5.84 10.59 5.32
N LEU A 155 -4.87 11.51 5.25
CA LEU A 155 -4.72 12.60 6.23
C LEU A 155 -5.97 13.47 6.31
N SER A 156 -6.54 13.86 5.17
CA SER A 156 -7.79 14.61 5.14
C SER A 156 -8.96 13.87 5.80
N MET A 157 -9.05 12.55 5.63
CA MET A 157 -10.08 11.72 6.28
C MET A 157 -9.91 11.65 7.80
N ILE A 158 -8.68 11.68 8.30
CA ILE A 158 -8.38 11.65 9.74
C ILE A 158 -8.68 13.01 10.37
N THR A 159 -8.18 14.09 9.77
CA THR A 159 -8.36 15.45 10.31
C THR A 159 -9.79 15.97 10.25
N SER A 160 -10.60 15.50 9.30
CA SER A 160 -12.04 15.86 9.22
C SER A 160 -12.90 15.17 10.28
N ARG A 161 -12.37 14.23 11.05
CA ARG A 161 -13.07 13.50 12.12
C ARG A 161 -12.64 13.91 13.54
N LEU A 162 -11.69 14.85 13.62
CA LEU A 162 -11.27 15.53 14.86
C LEU A 162 -12.11 16.77 15.08
#